data_fd1491ae3627348d8916c421ef4138ef
#
_entry.id   fd1491ae3627348d8916c421ef4138ef
#
_cell.length_a   1.000
_cell.length_b   1.000
_cell.length_c   1.000
_cell.angle_alpha   90.00
_cell.angle_beta   90.00
_cell.angle_gamma   90.00
#
_symmetry.space_group_name_H-M   'P 1'
#
loop_
_entity.id
_entity.type
_entity.pdbx_description
1 polymer ?
#
loop_
_entity_poly.entity_id
_entity_poly.type
_entity_poly.pdbx_seq_one_letter_code
_entity_poly.pdbx_strand_id
1 'polypeptide(L)' 'MNDEACELLFKTLSQILSNQQDILRHLGVSKFDSDYGWCDSGTSDLISRCNSMSYSYEHND' A
#
# COMPACT_ATOMS: atom_id res chain seq x y z
N MET A 1 -3.31 15.42 12.98
CA MET A 1 -2.03 14.90 12.48
C MET A 1 -1.45 15.92 11.52
N ASN A 2 -0.15 16.26 11.63
CA ASN A 2 0.44 17.22 10.71
C ASN A 2 0.80 16.59 9.37
N ASP A 3 1.15 17.41 8.39
CA ASP A 3 1.40 16.93 7.03
C ASP A 3 2.58 15.98 6.95
N GLU A 4 3.63 16.22 7.75
CA GLU A 4 4.79 15.34 7.80
C GLU A 4 4.42 13.96 8.34
N ALA A 5 3.60 13.90 9.38
CA ALA A 5 3.15 12.65 9.94
C ALA A 5 2.25 11.89 8.96
N CYS A 6 1.38 12.60 8.25
CA CYS A 6 0.52 11.99 7.24
C CYS A 6 1.34 11.45 6.07
N GLU A 7 2.32 12.21 5.61
CA GLU A 7 3.20 11.77 4.53
C GLU A 7 3.94 10.49 4.92
N LEU A 8 4.51 10.49 6.12
CA LEU A 8 5.24 9.32 6.61
C LEU A 8 4.33 8.11 6.77
N LEU A 9 3.11 8.33 7.28
CA LEU A 9 2.14 7.25 7.45
C LEU A 9 1.80 6.59 6.12
N PHE A 10 1.46 7.38 5.11
CA PHE A 10 1.09 6.83 3.81
C PHE A 10 2.27 6.16 3.10
N LYS A 11 3.46 6.72 3.26
CA LYS A 11 4.67 6.13 2.69
C LYS A 11 4.96 4.76 3.33
N THR A 12 4.81 4.67 4.64
CA THR A 12 5.02 3.43 5.38
C THR A 12 3.99 2.38 5.00
N LEU A 13 2.72 2.78 4.91
CA LEU A 13 1.65 1.87 4.51
C LEU A 13 1.87 1.33 3.10
N SER A 14 2.31 2.18 2.20
CA SER A 14 2.62 1.78 0.82
C SER A 14 3.71 0.71 0.80
N GLN A 15 4.76 0.91 1.59
CA GLN A 15 5.87 -0.04 1.65
C GLN A 15 5.45 -1.38 2.25
N ILE A 16 4.67 -1.34 3.33
CA ILE A 16 4.17 -2.56 3.98
C ILE A 16 3.29 -3.35 3.01
N LEU A 17 2.37 -2.67 2.34
CA LEU A 17 1.48 -3.31 1.38
C LEU A 17 2.26 -3.94 0.23
N SER A 18 3.27 -3.24 -0.27
CA SER A 18 4.10 -3.74 -1.37
C SER A 18 4.87 -4.99 -0.95
N ASN A 19 5.45 -4.98 0.25
CA ASN A 19 6.17 -6.12 0.79
C ASN A 19 5.24 -7.31 0.98
N GLN A 20 4.04 -7.08 1.51
CA GLN A 20 3.05 -8.12 1.70
C GLN A 20 2.62 -8.72 0.36
N GLN A 21 2.42 -7.89 -0.63
CA GLN A 21 2.04 -8.33 -1.97
C GLN A 21 3.12 -9.25 -2.57
N ASP A 22 4.40 -8.86 -2.43
CA ASP A 22 5.50 -9.66 -2.94
C ASP A 22 5.58 -11.02 -2.23
N ILE A 23 5.41 -11.03 -0.92
CA ILE A 23 5.44 -12.28 -0.14
C ILE A 23 4.32 -13.21 -0.59
N LEU A 24 3.12 -12.69 -0.72
CA LEU A 24 1.97 -13.50 -1.11
C LEU A 24 2.11 -14.04 -2.53
N ARG A 25 2.66 -13.25 -3.44
CA ARG A 25 2.95 -13.70 -4.79
C ARG A 25 3.99 -14.83 -4.80
N HIS A 26 5.03 -14.71 -3.97
CA HIS A 26 6.06 -15.74 -3.84
C HIS A 26 5.52 -17.04 -3.26
N LEU A 27 4.54 -16.96 -2.36
CA LEU A 27 3.89 -18.13 -1.79
C LEU A 27 2.94 -18.80 -2.76
N GLY A 28 2.68 -18.18 -3.90
CA GLY A 28 1.77 -18.73 -4.89
C GLY A 28 0.29 -18.58 -4.51
N VAL A 29 -0.01 -17.65 -3.61
CA VAL A 29 -1.39 -17.35 -3.23
C VAL A 29 -2.11 -16.79 -4.43
N SER A 30 -3.32 -17.26 -4.69
CA SER A 30 -4.07 -16.83 -5.86
C SER A 30 -4.44 -15.35 -5.75
N LYS A 31 -4.74 -14.77 -6.90
CA LYS A 31 -5.06 -13.37 -7.06
C LYS A 31 -6.13 -12.89 -6.07
N PHE A 32 -7.06 -13.75 -5.74
CA PHE A 32 -8.05 -13.50 -4.70
C PHE A 32 -8.16 -14.76 -3.85
N ASP A 33 -7.89 -14.62 -2.56
CA ASP A 33 -7.93 -15.74 -1.62
C ASP A 33 -8.64 -15.30 -0.35
N SER A 34 -9.81 -15.91 -0.07
CA SER A 34 -10.65 -15.52 1.05
C SER A 34 -10.00 -15.81 2.40
N ASP A 35 -9.12 -16.79 2.47
CA ASP A 35 -8.44 -17.13 3.73
C ASP A 35 -7.49 -16.02 4.18
N TYR A 36 -6.90 -15.31 3.22
CA TYR A 36 -5.97 -14.22 3.50
C TYR A 36 -6.64 -12.85 3.40
N GLY A 37 -7.86 -12.79 2.88
CA GLY A 37 -8.53 -11.52 2.64
C GLY A 37 -7.75 -10.64 1.69
N TRP A 38 -7.07 -11.24 0.72
CA TRP A 38 -6.15 -10.54 -0.17
C TRP A 38 -6.64 -10.57 -1.62
N CYS A 39 -6.47 -9.43 -2.28
CA CYS A 39 -6.75 -9.30 -3.70
C CYS A 39 -5.61 -8.51 -4.33
N ASP A 40 -4.90 -9.14 -5.27
CA ASP A 40 -3.70 -8.54 -5.86
C ASP A 40 -3.99 -7.19 -6.52
N SER A 41 -5.04 -7.11 -7.32
CA SER A 41 -5.37 -5.85 -8.01
C SER A 41 -5.84 -4.78 -7.04
N GLY A 42 -6.60 -5.18 -6.00
CA GLY A 42 -7.04 -4.26 -4.96
C GLY A 42 -5.87 -3.73 -4.15
N THR A 43 -4.91 -4.60 -3.85
CA THR A 43 -3.70 -4.20 -3.12
C THR A 43 -2.87 -3.23 -3.95
N SER A 44 -2.70 -3.50 -5.25
CA SER A 44 -1.99 -2.58 -6.15
C SER A 44 -2.67 -1.21 -6.19
N ASP A 45 -4.00 -1.17 -6.19
CA ASP A 45 -4.75 0.08 -6.15
C ASP A 45 -4.49 0.84 -4.86
N LEU A 46 -4.51 0.14 -3.71
CA LEU A 46 -4.23 0.76 -2.41
C LEU A 46 -2.81 1.31 -2.34
N ILE A 47 -1.84 0.58 -2.86
CA ILE A 47 -0.45 1.03 -2.91
C ILE A 47 -0.37 2.33 -3.72
N SER A 48 -1.02 2.37 -4.87
CA SER A 48 -1.05 3.54 -5.73
C SER A 48 -1.65 4.74 -5.01
N ARG A 49 -2.77 4.52 -4.31
CA ARG A 49 -3.44 5.58 -3.55
C ARG A 49 -2.58 6.08 -2.40
N CYS A 50 -1.92 5.17 -1.68
CA CYS A 50 -1.03 5.58 -0.59
C CYS A 50 0.14 6.40 -1.12
N ASN A 51 0.71 6.01 -2.25
CA ASN A 51 1.79 6.77 -2.87
C ASN A 51 1.32 8.17 -3.31
N SER A 52 0.13 8.25 -3.87
CA SER A 52 -0.44 9.53 -4.28
C SER A 52 -0.68 10.44 -3.08
N MET A 53 -1.20 9.90 -1.99
CA MET A 53 -1.43 10.67 -0.78
C MET A 53 -0.12 11.13 -0.15
N SER A 54 0.88 10.26 -0.11
CA SER A 54 2.20 10.61 0.40
C SER A 54 2.81 11.76 -0.42
N TYR A 55 2.74 11.65 -1.73
CA TYR A 55 3.23 12.69 -2.63
C TYR A 55 2.50 14.02 -2.40
N SER A 56 1.19 13.96 -2.24
CA SER A 56 0.37 15.14 -2.01
C SER A 56 0.81 15.90 -0.75
N TYR A 57 1.06 15.18 0.35
CA TYR A 57 1.52 15.80 1.59
C TYR A 57 2.95 16.30 1.49
N GLU A 58 3.81 15.58 0.77
CA GLU A 58 5.21 15.96 0.59
C GLU A 58 5.34 17.24 -0.23
N HIS A 59 4.46 17.45 -1.21
CA HIS A 59 4.51 18.58 -2.14
C HIS A 59 3.41 19.59 -1.90
N ASN A 60 2.82 19.57 -0.73
CA ASN A 60 1.75 20.50 -0.37
C ASN A 60 2.33 21.81 0.13
N ASP A 61 2.23 22.84 -0.67
CA ASP A 61 2.67 24.18 -0.30
C ASP A 61 1.47 25.06 0.04
#